data_d93d93b5c5e521b5b24fc551b81997d5
#
_entry.id   d93d93b5c5e521b5b24fc551b81997d5
#
_cell.length_a   1.000
_cell.length_b   1.000
_cell.length_c   1.000
_cell.angle_alpha   90.00
_cell.angle_beta   90.00
_cell.angle_gamma   90.00
#
_symmetry.space_group_name_H-M   'P 1'
#
loop_
_entity.id
_entity.type
_entity.pdbx_description
1 polymer ?
#
loop_
_entity_poly.entity_id
_entity_poly.type
_entity_poly.pdbx_seq_one_letter_code
_entity_poly.pdbx_strand_id
1 'polypeptide(L)'
;MAITVIVIEDDLHYNNALKKVIDYDEELKCTGQYFRGKDILKDIAAINADIAIVDINLPDYNGIQILEAVADQQLSTQFIMCTNLEDEEYIFQALKAGAIGYLLKGESMQRIIDAIKEAHTGGAPMTISIARKVMNHFSNSKAKTKTPDYTLTATENDVLQLLAEGLLYKEIAQKKFVSIDTIKKHIGNIYRKLQVNNKIEAINKVFPK
;
A
#
# COMPACT_ATOMS: atom_id res chain seq x y z
N MET A 1 -5.93 33.45 4.04
CA MET A 1 -6.88 32.79 3.11
C MET A 1 -7.34 31.51 3.75
N ALA A 2 -8.60 31.10 3.57
CA ALA A 2 -9.05 29.82 4.09
C ALA A 2 -8.43 28.67 3.29
N ILE A 3 -8.08 27.56 3.97
CA ILE A 3 -7.59 26.32 3.36
C ILE A 3 -8.76 25.70 2.57
N THR A 4 -8.56 25.48 1.30
CA THR A 4 -9.58 24.92 0.41
C THR A 4 -9.54 23.40 0.42
N VAL A 5 -10.71 22.78 0.58
CA VAL A 5 -10.84 21.33 0.73
C VAL A 5 -11.87 20.78 -0.25
N ILE A 6 -11.53 19.68 -0.91
CA ILE A 6 -12.52 18.86 -1.64
C ILE A 6 -12.71 17.52 -0.94
N VAL A 7 -13.93 16.98 -1.05
CA VAL A 7 -14.32 15.70 -0.45
C VAL A 7 -14.74 14.73 -1.55
N ILE A 8 -14.12 13.54 -1.58
CA ILE A 8 -14.40 12.46 -2.52
C ILE A 8 -14.84 11.24 -1.72
N GLU A 9 -16.14 11.05 -1.63
CA GLU A 9 -16.81 10.11 -0.72
C GLU A 9 -18.19 9.77 -1.25
N ASP A 10 -18.51 8.51 -1.40
CA ASP A 10 -19.78 8.06 -1.98
C ASP A 10 -20.95 8.03 -0.97
N ASP A 11 -20.66 7.83 0.31
CA ASP A 11 -21.69 7.95 1.35
C ASP A 11 -22.16 9.40 1.48
N LEU A 12 -23.39 9.66 1.03
CA LEU A 12 -23.98 10.98 1.03
C LEU A 12 -24.04 11.61 2.43
N HIS A 13 -24.30 10.82 3.47
CA HIS A 13 -24.41 11.32 4.84
C HIS A 13 -23.04 11.72 5.38
N TYR A 14 -22.04 10.88 5.16
CA TYR A 14 -20.67 11.14 5.61
C TYR A 14 -20.04 12.31 4.83
N ASN A 15 -20.23 12.35 3.51
CA ASN A 15 -19.76 13.44 2.65
C ASN A 15 -20.34 14.78 3.09
N ASN A 16 -21.67 14.85 3.32
CA ASN A 16 -22.33 16.06 3.82
C ASN A 16 -21.91 16.43 5.26
N ALA A 17 -21.63 15.45 6.12
CA ALA A 17 -21.11 15.71 7.46
C ALA A 17 -19.72 16.35 7.40
N LEU A 18 -18.81 15.81 6.57
CA LEU A 18 -17.49 16.39 6.33
C LEU A 18 -17.59 17.83 5.84
N LYS A 19 -18.40 18.06 4.79
CA LYS A 19 -18.62 19.44 4.29
C LYS A 19 -19.08 20.39 5.38
N LYS A 20 -20.05 19.98 6.20
CA LYS A 20 -20.59 20.85 7.27
C LYS A 20 -19.53 21.22 8.30
N VAL A 21 -18.73 20.27 8.76
CA VAL A 21 -17.69 20.54 9.76
C VAL A 21 -16.52 21.33 9.18
N ILE A 22 -16.16 21.09 7.91
CA ILE A 22 -15.17 21.90 7.19
C ILE A 22 -15.64 23.34 7.07
N ASP A 23 -16.87 23.57 6.60
CA ASP A 23 -17.42 24.94 6.43
C ASP A 23 -17.74 25.64 7.77
N TYR A 24 -17.82 24.90 8.88
CA TYR A 24 -18.04 25.48 10.21
C TYR A 24 -16.74 26.06 10.81
N ASP A 25 -15.58 25.57 10.38
CA ASP A 25 -14.28 26.08 10.81
C ASP A 25 -13.90 27.32 9.98
N GLU A 26 -13.59 28.44 10.67
CA GLU A 26 -13.30 29.73 10.02
C GLU A 26 -12.07 29.73 9.10
N GLU A 27 -11.15 28.78 9.31
CA GLU A 27 -9.91 28.65 8.53
C GLU A 27 -10.05 27.72 7.32
N LEU A 28 -11.17 26.99 7.20
CA LEU A 28 -11.39 25.99 6.16
C LEU A 28 -12.56 26.36 5.24
N LYS A 29 -12.54 25.82 4.02
CA LYS A 29 -13.65 25.96 3.07
C LYS A 29 -13.76 24.73 2.18
N CYS A 30 -14.90 24.06 2.19
CA CYS A 30 -15.20 23.01 1.24
C CYS A 30 -15.57 23.61 -0.12
N THR A 31 -14.73 23.38 -1.13
CA THR A 31 -14.90 23.90 -2.50
C THR A 31 -15.49 22.90 -3.47
N GLY A 32 -15.55 21.61 -3.12
CA GLY A 32 -16.14 20.58 -3.97
C GLY A 32 -16.50 19.31 -3.21
N GLN A 33 -17.58 18.65 -3.64
CA GLN A 33 -18.02 17.35 -3.18
C GLN A 33 -18.18 16.43 -4.38
N TYR A 34 -17.52 15.27 -4.35
CA TYR A 34 -17.57 14.25 -5.40
C TYR A 34 -18.01 12.93 -4.80
N PHE A 35 -18.94 12.26 -5.47
CA PHE A 35 -19.53 11.00 -5.02
C PHE A 35 -19.05 9.80 -5.84
N ARG A 36 -18.24 10.06 -6.87
CA ARG A 36 -17.69 9.04 -7.78
C ARG A 36 -16.31 9.46 -8.26
N GLY A 37 -15.43 8.47 -8.40
CA GLY A 37 -14.08 8.70 -8.90
C GLY A 37 -14.03 9.29 -10.31
N LYS A 38 -14.92 8.87 -11.22
CA LYS A 38 -14.98 9.41 -12.58
C LYS A 38 -15.31 10.90 -12.65
N ASP A 39 -16.04 11.43 -11.66
CA ASP A 39 -16.47 12.82 -11.69
C ASP A 39 -15.29 13.73 -11.34
N ILE A 40 -14.48 13.35 -10.33
CA ILE A 40 -13.25 14.06 -10.00
C ILE A 40 -12.20 13.94 -11.11
N LEU A 41 -12.09 12.77 -11.77
CA LEU A 41 -11.12 12.56 -12.86
C LEU A 41 -11.45 13.40 -14.11
N LYS A 42 -12.70 13.79 -14.32
CA LYS A 42 -13.08 14.74 -15.38
C LYS A 42 -12.71 16.19 -15.04
N ASP A 43 -12.72 16.53 -13.76
CA ASP A 43 -12.47 17.87 -13.26
C ASP A 43 -11.04 18.08 -12.75
N ILE A 44 -10.13 17.15 -13.00
CA ILE A 44 -8.75 17.20 -12.48
C ILE A 44 -8.08 18.54 -12.77
N ALA A 45 -8.24 19.07 -13.98
CA ALA A 45 -7.70 20.38 -14.33
C ALA A 45 -8.33 21.54 -13.56
N ALA A 46 -9.51 21.34 -12.98
CA ALA A 46 -10.22 22.31 -12.14
C ALA A 46 -9.97 22.07 -10.64
N ILE A 47 -9.29 20.99 -10.26
CA ILE A 47 -8.88 20.75 -8.87
C ILE A 47 -7.81 21.78 -8.49
N ASN A 48 -8.26 22.81 -7.84
CA ASN A 48 -7.39 23.86 -7.27
C ASN A 48 -7.66 23.98 -5.77
N ALA A 49 -7.76 22.84 -5.08
CA ALA A 49 -7.91 22.76 -3.65
C ALA A 49 -6.57 22.48 -2.98
N ASP A 50 -6.36 23.00 -1.79
CA ASP A 50 -5.14 22.71 -1.02
C ASP A 50 -5.13 21.26 -0.56
N ILE A 51 -6.28 20.74 -0.11
CA ILE A 51 -6.41 19.38 0.43
C ILE A 51 -7.58 18.64 -0.24
N ALA A 52 -7.36 17.35 -0.55
CA ALA A 52 -8.41 16.40 -0.95
C ALA A 52 -8.56 15.30 0.10
N ILE A 53 -9.77 15.13 0.63
CA ILE A 53 -10.13 13.98 1.47
C ILE A 53 -10.73 12.92 0.56
N VAL A 54 -10.17 11.70 0.56
CA VAL A 54 -10.53 10.65 -0.40
C VAL A 54 -10.85 9.34 0.30
N ASP A 55 -12.04 8.79 0.06
CA ASP A 55 -12.29 7.40 0.41
C ASP A 55 -11.67 6.44 -0.61
N ILE A 56 -11.23 5.29 -0.15
CA ILE A 56 -10.73 4.21 -1.01
C ILE A 56 -11.89 3.51 -1.72
N ASN A 57 -12.99 3.24 -1.02
CA ASN A 57 -14.11 2.47 -1.54
C ASN A 57 -15.14 3.33 -2.25
N LEU A 58 -14.86 3.74 -3.47
CA LEU A 58 -15.83 4.43 -4.32
C LEU A 58 -16.52 3.44 -5.28
N PRO A 59 -17.75 3.72 -5.74
CA PRO A 59 -18.56 2.77 -6.50
C PRO A 59 -18.02 2.45 -7.91
N ASP A 60 -17.15 3.28 -8.46
CA ASP A 60 -16.65 3.17 -9.83
C ASP A 60 -15.12 3.12 -9.94
N TYR A 61 -14.39 3.68 -8.99
CA TYR A 61 -12.93 3.68 -8.89
C TYR A 61 -12.49 3.40 -7.46
N ASN A 62 -11.35 2.75 -7.28
CA ASN A 62 -10.64 2.76 -6.01
C ASN A 62 -9.98 4.14 -5.81
N GLY A 63 -10.14 4.75 -4.62
CA GLY A 63 -9.55 6.06 -4.32
C GLY A 63 -8.05 6.14 -4.55
N ILE A 64 -7.31 5.03 -4.37
CA ILE A 64 -5.87 4.96 -4.66
C ILE A 64 -5.61 5.13 -6.16
N GLN A 65 -6.46 4.57 -7.04
CA GLN A 65 -6.35 4.75 -8.49
C GLN A 65 -6.56 6.21 -8.92
N ILE A 66 -7.33 6.98 -8.16
CA ILE A 66 -7.45 8.42 -8.40
C ILE A 66 -6.11 9.11 -8.18
N LEU A 67 -5.42 8.82 -7.07
CA LEU A 67 -4.10 9.37 -6.78
C LEU A 67 -3.09 8.98 -7.87
N GLU A 68 -3.07 7.71 -8.28
CA GLU A 68 -2.20 7.22 -9.37
C GLU A 68 -2.47 7.96 -10.69
N ALA A 69 -3.75 8.19 -11.02
CA ALA A 69 -4.14 8.87 -12.26
C ALA A 69 -3.73 10.36 -12.29
N VAL A 70 -3.56 10.98 -11.13
CA VAL A 70 -3.18 12.40 -11.01
C VAL A 70 -1.70 12.61 -10.69
N ALA A 71 -0.94 11.54 -10.40
CA ALA A 71 0.45 11.62 -9.96
C ALA A 71 1.36 12.44 -10.90
N ASP A 72 1.17 12.31 -12.21
CA ASP A 72 1.97 13.00 -13.22
C ASP A 72 1.50 14.44 -13.52
N GLN A 73 0.40 14.89 -12.89
CA GLN A 73 -0.24 16.16 -13.27
C GLN A 73 0.27 17.39 -12.48
N GLN A 74 1.33 17.25 -11.67
CA GLN A 74 1.94 18.32 -10.89
C GLN A 74 0.90 19.17 -10.11
N LEU A 75 -0.12 18.53 -9.55
CA LEU A 75 -1.12 19.20 -8.72
C LEU A 75 -0.48 19.69 -7.43
N SER A 76 -0.87 20.90 -6.99
CA SER A 76 -0.53 21.38 -5.65
C SER A 76 -1.38 20.74 -4.55
N THR A 77 -2.45 20.07 -4.92
CA THR A 77 -3.40 19.44 -4.01
C THR A 77 -2.75 18.27 -3.26
N GLN A 78 -2.87 18.26 -1.94
CA GLN A 78 -2.39 17.19 -1.08
C GLN A 78 -3.54 16.24 -0.74
N PHE A 79 -3.29 14.93 -0.81
CA PHE A 79 -4.32 13.90 -0.65
C PHE A 79 -4.23 13.22 0.72
N ILE A 80 -5.35 13.21 1.46
CA ILE A 80 -5.52 12.48 2.71
C ILE A 80 -6.54 11.35 2.47
N MET A 81 -6.15 10.11 2.69
CA MET A 81 -7.11 9.01 2.67
C MET A 81 -7.98 9.04 3.93
N CYS A 82 -9.29 8.86 3.77
CA CYS A 82 -10.25 8.76 4.88
C CYS A 82 -11.19 7.59 4.62
N THR A 83 -10.95 6.44 5.25
CA THR A 83 -11.58 5.17 4.90
C THR A 83 -11.80 4.26 6.11
N ASN A 84 -12.60 3.20 5.95
CA ASN A 84 -12.71 2.13 6.95
C ASN A 84 -11.62 1.04 6.79
N LEU A 85 -10.82 1.07 5.73
CA LEU A 85 -9.80 0.06 5.48
C LEU A 85 -8.55 0.33 6.33
N GLU A 86 -8.11 -0.69 7.06
CA GLU A 86 -6.91 -0.60 7.91
C GLU A 86 -5.85 -1.68 7.60
N ASP A 87 -6.01 -2.42 6.49
CA ASP A 87 -5.06 -3.42 6.07
C ASP A 87 -3.76 -2.77 5.57
N GLU A 88 -2.61 -3.35 5.91
CA GLU A 88 -1.29 -2.81 5.56
C GLU A 88 -1.14 -2.63 4.05
N GLU A 89 -1.71 -3.51 3.25
CA GLU A 89 -1.62 -3.44 1.80
C GLU A 89 -2.19 -2.12 1.25
N TYR A 90 -3.42 -1.75 1.65
CA TYR A 90 -4.04 -0.49 1.23
C TYR A 90 -3.30 0.73 1.75
N ILE A 91 -2.83 0.69 3.01
CA ILE A 91 -2.05 1.79 3.59
C ILE A 91 -0.82 2.07 2.74
N PHE A 92 -0.02 1.04 2.43
CA PHE A 92 1.21 1.23 1.66
C PHE A 92 0.98 1.54 0.19
N GLN A 93 -0.07 1.01 -0.42
CA GLN A 93 -0.47 1.40 -1.78
C GLN A 93 -0.84 2.88 -1.84
N ALA A 94 -1.65 3.37 -0.91
CA ALA A 94 -2.04 4.78 -0.85
C ALA A 94 -0.85 5.72 -0.65
N LEU A 95 0.05 5.41 0.31
CA LEU A 95 1.25 6.20 0.54
C LEU A 95 2.20 6.21 -0.67
N LYS A 96 2.35 5.08 -1.37
CA LYS A 96 3.12 4.99 -2.61
C LYS A 96 2.50 5.80 -3.76
N ALA A 97 1.15 5.85 -3.81
CA ALA A 97 0.43 6.64 -4.79
C ALA A 97 0.45 8.15 -4.50
N GLY A 98 1.08 8.58 -3.39
CA GLY A 98 1.26 9.99 -3.04
C GLY A 98 0.30 10.53 -1.98
N ALA A 99 -0.45 9.69 -1.28
CA ALA A 99 -1.20 10.12 -0.11
C ALA A 99 -0.24 10.61 0.98
N ILE A 100 -0.47 11.82 1.51
CA ILE A 100 0.34 12.39 2.60
C ILE A 100 -0.20 12.03 3.97
N GLY A 101 -1.46 11.58 4.05
CA GLY A 101 -2.12 11.21 5.29
C GLY A 101 -3.07 10.03 5.13
N TYR A 102 -3.39 9.37 6.26
CA TYR A 102 -4.30 8.23 6.28
C TYR A 102 -5.11 8.20 7.57
N LEU A 103 -6.41 8.43 7.47
CA LEU A 103 -7.35 8.49 8.58
C LEU A 103 -8.38 7.37 8.47
N LEU A 104 -8.82 6.86 9.62
CA LEU A 104 -9.95 5.96 9.69
C LEU A 104 -11.26 6.75 9.89
N LYS A 105 -12.34 6.37 9.23
CA LYS A 105 -13.66 7.02 9.35
C LYS A 105 -14.25 6.97 10.77
N GLY A 106 -13.70 6.15 11.68
CA GLY A 106 -14.07 6.11 13.11
C GLY A 106 -13.52 7.26 13.94
N GLU A 107 -12.65 8.11 13.39
CA GLU A 107 -12.11 9.27 14.09
C GLU A 107 -13.19 10.36 14.29
N SER A 108 -13.00 11.22 15.30
CA SER A 108 -13.88 12.36 15.50
C SER A 108 -13.75 13.37 14.36
N MET A 109 -14.83 14.09 14.08
CA MET A 109 -14.82 15.16 13.07
C MET A 109 -13.76 16.24 13.39
N GLN A 110 -13.52 16.52 14.69
CA GLN A 110 -12.46 17.43 15.11
C GLN A 110 -11.07 16.91 14.69
N ARG A 111 -10.81 15.60 14.83
CA ARG A 111 -9.53 15.02 14.39
C ARG A 111 -9.32 15.16 12.89
N ILE A 112 -10.41 15.09 12.08
CA ILE A 112 -10.33 15.31 10.63
C ILE A 112 -9.98 16.78 10.32
N ILE A 113 -10.58 17.73 11.02
CA ILE A 113 -10.26 19.17 10.90
C ILE A 113 -8.79 19.42 11.25
N ASP A 114 -8.32 18.87 12.38
CA ASP A 114 -6.93 18.99 12.81
C ASP A 114 -5.97 18.39 11.78
N ALA A 115 -6.34 17.25 11.18
CA ALA A 115 -5.56 16.58 10.14
C ALA A 115 -5.46 17.42 8.85
N ILE A 116 -6.51 18.11 8.44
CA ILE A 116 -6.48 19.02 7.30
C ILE A 116 -5.48 20.16 7.56
N LYS A 117 -5.51 20.77 8.74
CA LYS A 117 -4.61 21.85 9.13
C LYS A 117 -3.16 21.36 9.26
N GLU A 118 -2.97 20.16 9.86
CA GLU A 118 -1.67 19.50 9.96
C GLU A 118 -1.06 19.26 8.57
N ALA A 119 -1.84 18.70 7.64
CA ALA A 119 -1.42 18.47 6.27
C ALA A 119 -1.02 19.75 5.56
N HIS A 120 -1.85 20.80 5.64
CA HIS A 120 -1.56 22.09 5.00
C HIS A 120 -0.25 22.72 5.47
N THR A 121 0.17 22.46 6.71
CA THR A 121 1.45 22.91 7.26
C THR A 121 2.63 21.97 6.96
N GLY A 122 2.44 20.95 6.12
CA GLY A 122 3.48 20.00 5.71
C GLY A 122 3.60 18.77 6.62
N GLY A 123 2.64 18.55 7.52
CA GLY A 123 2.54 17.33 8.33
C GLY A 123 2.02 16.13 7.54
N ALA A 124 2.06 14.95 8.16
CA ALA A 124 1.58 13.69 7.61
C ALA A 124 0.54 13.07 8.57
N PRO A 125 -0.70 13.57 8.57
CA PRO A 125 -1.71 13.14 9.53
C PRO A 125 -2.07 11.66 9.37
N MET A 126 -2.00 10.93 10.47
CA MET A 126 -2.38 9.52 10.51
C MET A 126 -3.14 9.21 11.80
N THR A 127 -4.11 8.29 11.72
CA THR A 127 -4.67 7.67 12.93
C THR A 127 -3.55 6.92 13.66
N ILE A 128 -3.59 6.90 14.99
CA ILE A 128 -2.51 6.29 15.81
C ILE A 128 -2.23 4.83 15.42
N SER A 129 -3.29 4.04 15.14
CA SER A 129 -3.16 2.66 14.69
C SER A 129 -2.45 2.54 13.34
N ILE A 130 -2.74 3.43 12.40
CA ILE A 130 -2.12 3.49 11.07
C ILE A 130 -0.64 3.89 11.21
N ALA A 131 -0.33 4.95 11.95
CA ALA A 131 1.04 5.37 12.19
C ALA A 131 1.89 4.23 12.79
N ARG A 132 1.33 3.46 13.73
CA ARG A 132 1.99 2.28 14.30
C ARG A 132 2.26 1.19 13.27
N LYS A 133 1.30 0.89 12.36
CA LYS A 133 1.49 -0.07 11.27
C LYS A 133 2.62 0.37 10.33
N VAL A 134 2.64 1.65 9.96
CA VAL A 134 3.70 2.23 9.12
C VAL A 134 5.07 2.10 9.79
N MET A 135 5.20 2.48 11.08
CA MET A 135 6.46 2.34 11.81
C MET A 135 6.91 0.89 11.97
N ASN A 136 5.99 -0.03 12.26
CA ASN A 136 6.30 -1.45 12.38
C ASN A 136 6.80 -2.02 11.05
N HIS A 137 6.22 -1.64 9.94
CA HIS A 137 6.67 -2.06 8.61
C HIS A 137 8.13 -1.64 8.36
N PHE A 138 8.49 -0.39 8.62
CA PHE A 138 9.87 0.08 8.47
C PHE A 138 10.84 -0.51 9.50
N SER A 139 10.39 -0.77 10.72
CA SER A 139 11.20 -1.44 11.74
C SER A 139 11.47 -2.90 11.36
N ASN A 140 10.46 -3.60 10.85
CA ASN A 140 10.59 -4.96 10.37
C ASN A 140 11.38 -5.05 9.05
N SER A 141 11.34 -4.04 8.19
CA SER A 141 12.16 -3.99 6.98
C SER A 141 13.64 -3.70 7.32
N LYS A 142 13.97 -2.96 8.37
CA LYS A 142 15.36 -2.84 8.88
C LYS A 142 15.86 -4.13 9.54
N ALA A 143 14.96 -4.94 10.11
CA ALA A 143 15.29 -6.29 10.58
C ALA A 143 15.39 -7.31 9.42
N LYS A 144 14.80 -7.01 8.26
CA LYS A 144 14.84 -7.84 7.04
C LYS A 144 16.06 -7.58 6.14
N THR A 145 17.04 -6.78 6.54
CA THR A 145 18.43 -6.88 6.01
C THR A 145 19.21 -8.03 6.64
N LYS A 146 18.61 -8.82 7.55
CA LYS A 146 18.95 -10.22 7.70
C LYS A 146 18.35 -10.94 6.48
N THR A 147 19.18 -11.54 5.64
CA THR A 147 18.80 -12.58 4.70
C THR A 147 17.55 -13.28 5.21
N PRO A 148 16.48 -13.39 4.39
CA PRO A 148 15.27 -14.08 4.83
C PRO A 148 15.73 -15.44 5.38
N ASP A 149 15.46 -15.70 6.64
CA ASP A 149 15.79 -16.98 7.28
C ASP A 149 14.83 -18.05 6.71
N TYR A 150 14.99 -18.30 5.41
CA TYR A 150 14.52 -19.52 4.80
C TYR A 150 15.48 -20.58 5.28
N THR A 151 15.21 -21.19 6.42
CA THR A 151 15.99 -22.32 6.92
C THR A 151 15.81 -23.51 5.98
N LEU A 152 16.42 -23.38 4.79
CA LEU A 152 16.67 -24.56 3.97
C LEU A 152 17.65 -25.42 4.73
N THR A 153 17.33 -26.69 4.86
CA THR A 153 18.30 -27.66 5.37
C THR A 153 19.53 -27.71 4.45
N ALA A 154 20.65 -28.16 4.93
CA ALA A 154 21.87 -28.32 4.12
C ALA A 154 21.58 -29.07 2.82
N THR A 155 20.77 -30.15 2.88
CA THR A 155 20.37 -30.95 1.71
C THR A 155 19.49 -30.14 0.74
N GLU A 156 18.54 -29.34 1.23
CA GLU A 156 17.68 -28.50 0.38
C GLU A 156 18.48 -27.39 -0.30
N ASN A 157 19.43 -26.79 0.42
CA ASN A 157 20.32 -25.78 -0.16
C ASN A 157 21.20 -26.37 -1.27
N ASP A 158 21.79 -27.53 -1.04
CA ASP A 158 22.57 -28.26 -2.05
C ASP A 158 21.75 -28.59 -3.30
N VAL A 159 20.51 -29.07 -3.11
CA VAL A 159 19.59 -29.36 -4.23
C VAL A 159 19.27 -28.09 -5.02
N LEU A 160 19.00 -26.98 -4.33
CA LEU A 160 18.71 -25.71 -4.98
C LEU A 160 19.94 -25.16 -5.74
N GLN A 161 21.14 -25.31 -5.20
CA GLN A 161 22.38 -24.92 -5.86
C GLN A 161 22.59 -25.72 -7.15
N LEU A 162 22.42 -27.04 -7.11
CA LEU A 162 22.55 -27.89 -8.31
C LEU A 162 21.49 -27.54 -9.37
N LEU A 163 20.29 -27.14 -8.94
CA LEU A 163 19.27 -26.60 -9.85
C LEU A 163 19.70 -25.27 -10.47
N ALA A 164 20.35 -24.38 -9.71
CA ALA A 164 20.87 -23.12 -10.22
C ALA A 164 22.01 -23.32 -11.23
N GLU A 165 22.80 -24.35 -11.05
CA GLU A 165 23.84 -24.80 -12.00
C GLU A 165 23.26 -25.39 -13.30
N GLY A 166 21.91 -25.57 -13.38
CA GLY A 166 21.21 -26.03 -14.57
C GLY A 166 20.97 -27.55 -14.65
N LEU A 167 21.32 -28.33 -13.62
CA LEU A 167 21.13 -29.77 -13.63
C LEU A 167 19.65 -30.16 -13.67
N LEU A 168 19.35 -31.25 -14.36
CA LEU A 168 18.02 -31.87 -14.37
C LEU A 168 17.80 -32.73 -13.10
N TYR A 169 16.57 -32.92 -12.72
CA TYR A 169 16.19 -33.71 -11.52
C TYR A 169 16.82 -35.11 -11.50
N LYS A 170 16.95 -35.74 -12.69
CA LYS A 170 17.56 -37.05 -12.85
C LYS A 170 19.08 -37.01 -12.54
N GLU A 171 19.76 -35.96 -12.97
CA GLU A 171 21.20 -35.76 -12.75
C GLU A 171 21.47 -35.44 -11.28
N ILE A 172 20.62 -34.65 -10.64
CA ILE A 172 20.71 -34.38 -9.20
C ILE A 172 20.49 -35.64 -8.40
N ALA A 173 19.51 -36.47 -8.79
CA ALA A 173 19.21 -37.73 -8.14
C ALA A 173 20.41 -38.69 -8.21
N GLN A 174 21.06 -38.79 -9.38
CA GLN A 174 22.30 -39.59 -9.57
C GLN A 174 23.46 -39.05 -8.73
N LYS A 175 23.68 -37.72 -8.74
CA LYS A 175 24.78 -37.08 -7.99
C LYS A 175 24.61 -37.20 -6.47
N LYS A 176 23.35 -37.26 -5.98
CA LYS A 176 23.01 -37.38 -4.55
C LYS A 176 22.76 -38.84 -4.12
N PHE A 177 22.82 -39.81 -5.02
CA PHE A 177 22.53 -41.24 -4.77
C PHE A 177 21.14 -41.47 -4.17
N VAL A 178 20.12 -40.75 -4.66
CA VAL A 178 18.71 -40.87 -4.23
C VAL A 178 17.77 -41.04 -5.41
N SER A 179 16.50 -41.36 -5.14
CA SER A 179 15.49 -41.43 -6.18
C SER A 179 15.09 -40.07 -6.72
N ILE A 180 14.60 -40.01 -7.97
CA ILE A 180 14.04 -38.76 -8.56
C ILE A 180 12.88 -38.25 -7.71
N ASP A 181 12.08 -39.13 -7.14
CA ASP A 181 10.94 -38.73 -6.31
C ASP A 181 11.39 -38.09 -4.97
N THR A 182 12.53 -38.50 -4.45
CA THR A 182 13.17 -37.82 -3.30
C THR A 182 13.55 -36.40 -3.65
N ILE A 183 14.15 -36.18 -4.84
CA ILE A 183 14.47 -34.82 -5.31
C ILE A 183 13.22 -33.97 -5.51
N LYS A 184 12.16 -34.53 -6.11
CA LYS A 184 10.87 -33.83 -6.24
C LYS A 184 10.30 -33.40 -4.87
N LYS A 185 10.42 -34.27 -3.85
CA LYS A 185 10.01 -33.94 -2.47
C LYS A 185 10.82 -32.78 -1.90
N HIS A 186 12.14 -32.79 -2.06
CA HIS A 186 13.00 -31.68 -1.62
C HIS A 186 12.61 -30.38 -2.32
N ILE A 187 12.37 -30.39 -3.63
CA ILE A 187 11.96 -29.22 -4.42
C ILE A 187 10.61 -28.69 -3.95
N GLY A 188 9.62 -29.55 -3.70
CA GLY A 188 8.33 -29.14 -3.15
C GLY A 188 8.45 -28.49 -1.76
N ASN A 189 9.36 -29.02 -0.91
CA ASN A 189 9.65 -28.41 0.40
C ASN A 189 10.36 -27.06 0.26
N ILE A 190 11.33 -26.96 -0.67
CA ILE A 190 12.04 -25.71 -0.99
C ILE A 190 11.02 -24.64 -1.43
N TYR A 191 10.15 -24.94 -2.41
CA TYR A 191 9.16 -23.98 -2.91
C TYR A 191 8.20 -23.51 -1.80
N ARG A 192 7.75 -24.43 -0.95
CA ARG A 192 6.89 -24.09 0.20
C ARG A 192 7.62 -23.22 1.22
N LYS A 193 8.87 -23.55 1.58
CA LYS A 193 9.68 -22.76 2.53
C LYS A 193 10.02 -21.40 1.97
N LEU A 194 10.33 -21.32 0.67
CA LEU A 194 10.64 -20.08 -0.03
C LEU A 194 9.38 -19.29 -0.43
N GLN A 195 8.17 -19.86 -0.29
CA GLN A 195 6.92 -19.25 -0.76
C GLN A 195 6.99 -18.82 -2.23
N VAL A 196 7.39 -19.74 -3.09
CA VAL A 196 7.52 -19.56 -4.55
C VAL A 196 6.86 -20.70 -5.30
N ASN A 197 6.52 -20.48 -6.57
CA ASN A 197 5.77 -21.45 -7.38
C ASN A 197 6.60 -22.17 -8.45
N ASN A 198 7.84 -21.70 -8.71
CA ASN A 198 8.66 -22.27 -9.78
C ASN A 198 10.16 -22.15 -9.49
N LYS A 199 10.97 -22.88 -10.34
CA LYS A 199 12.41 -22.94 -10.26
C LYS A 199 13.08 -21.56 -10.35
N ILE A 200 12.62 -20.71 -11.25
CA ILE A 200 13.24 -19.41 -11.52
C ILE A 200 13.08 -18.50 -10.32
N GLU A 201 11.88 -18.46 -9.75
CA GLU A 201 11.61 -17.69 -8.53
C GLU A 201 12.46 -18.19 -7.35
N ALA A 202 12.58 -19.52 -7.18
CA ALA A 202 13.37 -20.10 -6.10
C ALA A 202 14.86 -19.72 -6.21
N ILE A 203 15.43 -19.80 -7.41
CA ILE A 203 16.83 -19.47 -7.67
C ILE A 203 17.07 -17.97 -7.45
N ASN A 204 16.25 -17.10 -8.03
CA ASN A 204 16.40 -15.64 -7.90
C ASN A 204 16.25 -15.16 -6.44
N LYS A 205 15.47 -15.88 -5.64
CA LYS A 205 15.22 -15.53 -4.23
C LYS A 205 16.41 -15.85 -3.32
N VAL A 206 17.14 -16.91 -3.62
CA VAL A 206 18.29 -17.38 -2.81
C VAL A 206 19.64 -16.92 -3.39
N PHE A 207 19.74 -16.82 -4.71
CA PHE A 207 20.93 -16.40 -5.44
C PHE A 207 20.61 -15.18 -6.34
N PRO A 208 20.32 -14.00 -5.77
CA PRO A 208 20.08 -12.80 -6.57
C PRO A 208 21.33 -12.44 -7.36
N LYS A 209 21.15 -12.16 -8.65
CA LYS A 209 22.22 -11.69 -9.54
C LYS A 209 22.54 -10.23 -9.28
#